data_7fa39bc992adaad5112b6fcec711d45f
#
_entry.id   7fa39bc992adaad5112b6fcec711d45f
#
_cell.length_a   1.000
_cell.length_b   1.000
_cell.length_c   1.000
_cell.angle_alpha   90.00
_cell.angle_beta   90.00
_cell.angle_gamma   90.00
#
_symmetry.space_group_name_H-M   'P 1'
#
loop_
_entity.id
_entity.type
_entity.pdbx_description
1 polymer ?
#
loop_
_entity_poly.entity_id
_entity_poly.type
_entity_poly.pdbx_seq_one_letter_code
_entity_poly.pdbx_strand_id
1 'polypeptide(L)'
;MALNVDTVYKTVLLIMNKEQRGYVTPDEFNKIATQVQLQIFENYFEDYTQQLRVPQNTSEYSERLKELDNKISIFKTTATGSNLTYTAPAGTSPGYFKGPTYTSSSIPTAQSPQTLVYKLGTVYYIPTIGYDVECQRIQQNDFLQANKSPLTRPTESFPQYLWEDEKIILYPQSINDVDKVTISYIKKPQD
;
A
#
# COMPACT_ATOMS: atom_id res chain seq x y z
N MET A 1 -0.99 15.23 -15.76
CA MET A 1 -1.04 14.97 -17.22
C MET A 1 -0.41 13.59 -17.43
N ALA A 2 -1.14 12.60 -17.93
CA ALA A 2 -0.60 11.29 -18.19
C ALA A 2 0.25 11.31 -19.47
N LEU A 3 1.51 10.89 -19.38
CA LEU A 3 2.38 10.73 -20.54
C LEU A 3 2.12 9.36 -21.17
N ASN A 4 2.02 9.32 -22.50
CA ASN A 4 1.88 8.08 -23.22
C ASN A 4 3.24 7.36 -23.26
N VAL A 5 3.26 6.09 -22.85
CA VAL A 5 4.47 5.25 -22.82
C VAL A 5 5.14 5.17 -24.20
N ASP A 6 4.35 5.08 -25.28
CA ASP A 6 4.86 5.06 -26.64
C ASP A 6 5.63 6.34 -27.02
N THR A 7 5.16 7.50 -26.51
CA THR A 7 5.86 8.77 -26.70
C THR A 7 7.21 8.78 -25.98
N VAL A 8 7.26 8.25 -24.77
CA VAL A 8 8.50 8.14 -23.99
C VAL A 8 9.49 7.20 -24.70
N TYR A 9 9.02 6.05 -25.16
CA TYR A 9 9.83 5.09 -25.91
C TYR A 9 10.45 5.71 -27.18
N LYS A 10 9.63 6.40 -28.00
CA LYS A 10 10.09 7.11 -29.19
C LYS A 10 11.12 8.21 -28.86
N THR A 11 10.94 8.90 -27.76
CA THR A 11 11.88 9.93 -27.30
C THR A 11 13.22 9.31 -26.91
N VAL A 12 13.20 8.18 -26.19
CA VAL A 12 14.42 7.44 -25.82
C VAL A 12 15.15 6.95 -27.07
N LEU A 13 14.44 6.36 -28.04
CA LEU A 13 15.02 5.96 -29.31
C LEU A 13 15.64 7.14 -30.08
N LEU A 14 14.98 8.30 -30.09
CA LEU A 14 15.53 9.50 -30.73
C LEU A 14 16.85 9.94 -30.10
N ILE A 15 16.95 9.90 -28.79
CA ILE A 15 18.17 10.27 -28.05
C ILE A 15 19.27 9.26 -28.35
N MET A 16 18.97 7.96 -28.32
CA MET A 16 19.94 6.91 -28.60
C MET A 16 20.46 6.96 -30.04
N ASN A 17 19.57 7.22 -31.00
CA ASN A 17 19.98 7.35 -32.42
C ASN A 17 20.91 8.55 -32.64
N LYS A 18 20.70 9.68 -31.94
CA LYS A 18 21.59 10.83 -31.99
C LYS A 18 22.99 10.53 -31.45
N GLU A 19 23.09 9.64 -30.47
CA GLU A 19 24.35 9.26 -29.86
C GLU A 19 24.98 8.01 -30.48
N GLN A 20 24.39 7.46 -31.54
CA GLN A 20 24.84 6.24 -32.24
C GLN A 20 25.04 5.02 -31.30
N ARG A 21 24.24 4.92 -30.22
CA ARG A 21 24.37 3.90 -29.19
C ARG A 21 23.57 2.62 -29.44
N GLY A 22 22.99 2.46 -30.62
CA GLY A 22 22.28 1.25 -31.02
C GLY A 22 20.75 1.37 -30.85
N TYR A 23 20.07 0.24 -30.92
CA TYR A 23 18.63 0.10 -30.89
C TYR A 23 18.20 -0.61 -29.59
N VAL A 24 17.18 -0.10 -28.92
CA VAL A 24 16.54 -0.76 -27.78
C VAL A 24 15.23 -1.38 -28.22
N THR A 25 15.06 -2.65 -27.96
CA THR A 25 13.80 -3.34 -28.22
C THR A 25 12.69 -2.89 -27.24
N PRO A 26 11.41 -2.96 -27.63
CA PRO A 26 10.31 -2.61 -26.71
C PRO A 26 10.32 -3.43 -25.41
N ASP A 27 10.72 -4.70 -25.47
CA ASP A 27 10.79 -5.58 -24.30
C ASP A 27 11.89 -5.16 -23.31
N GLU A 28 13.07 -4.79 -23.82
CA GLU A 28 14.14 -4.23 -23.00
C GLU A 28 13.74 -2.89 -22.37
N PHE A 29 13.08 -2.03 -23.17
CA PHE A 29 12.56 -0.76 -22.68
C PHE A 29 11.58 -0.96 -21.53
N ASN A 30 10.60 -1.86 -21.67
CA ASN A 30 9.61 -2.12 -20.62
C ASN A 30 10.26 -2.60 -19.32
N LYS A 31 11.22 -3.52 -19.40
CA LYS A 31 11.95 -4.01 -18.22
C LYS A 31 12.69 -2.89 -17.48
N ILE A 32 13.36 -2.01 -18.23
CA ILE A 32 14.08 -0.87 -17.65
C ILE A 32 13.10 0.17 -17.11
N ALA A 33 12.03 0.46 -17.87
CA ALA A 33 11.01 1.45 -17.47
C ALA A 33 10.36 1.09 -16.15
N THR A 34 10.00 -0.18 -15.93
CA THR A 34 9.45 -0.68 -14.68
C THR A 34 10.40 -0.46 -13.50
N GLN A 35 11.68 -0.75 -13.68
CA GLN A 35 12.70 -0.50 -12.65
C GLN A 35 12.85 0.98 -12.32
N VAL A 36 12.93 1.83 -13.35
CA VAL A 36 13.05 3.28 -13.18
C VAL A 36 11.81 3.87 -12.51
N GLN A 37 10.61 3.40 -12.88
CA GLN A 37 9.37 3.83 -12.27
C GLN A 37 9.34 3.50 -10.77
N LEU A 38 9.75 2.30 -10.40
CA LEU A 38 9.84 1.90 -8.99
C LEU A 38 10.87 2.76 -8.22
N GLN A 39 12.02 3.01 -8.83
CA GLN A 39 13.06 3.85 -8.22
C GLN A 39 12.59 5.30 -8.02
N ILE A 40 11.89 5.90 -8.99
CA ILE A 40 11.30 7.25 -8.86
C ILE A 40 10.27 7.27 -7.73
N PHE A 41 9.44 6.22 -7.66
CA PHE A 41 8.45 6.07 -6.62
C PHE A 41 9.09 5.99 -5.22
N GLU A 42 10.14 5.21 -5.05
CA GLU A 42 10.88 5.09 -3.78
C GLU A 42 11.55 6.42 -3.39
N ASN A 43 12.15 7.14 -4.35
CA ASN A 43 12.76 8.44 -4.11
C ASN A 43 11.77 9.46 -3.54
N TYR A 44 10.50 9.47 -3.99
CA TYR A 44 9.49 10.37 -3.42
C TYR A 44 9.24 10.11 -1.93
N PHE A 45 9.31 8.86 -1.48
CA PHE A 45 9.17 8.53 -0.07
C PHE A 45 10.40 8.88 0.75
N GLU A 46 11.59 8.73 0.17
CA GLU A 46 12.83 9.14 0.82
C GLU A 46 12.85 10.67 1.01
N ASP A 47 12.53 11.41 -0.03
CA ASP A 47 12.42 12.88 0.01
C ASP A 47 11.41 13.34 1.07
N TYR A 48 10.23 12.71 1.11
CA TYR A 48 9.21 13.02 2.11
C TYR A 48 9.70 12.73 3.54
N THR A 49 10.36 11.60 3.75
CA THR A 49 10.90 11.22 5.05
C THR A 49 12.05 12.13 5.48
N GLN A 50 12.89 12.56 4.56
CA GLN A 50 13.97 13.51 4.82
C GLN A 50 13.41 14.88 5.20
N GLN A 51 12.41 15.37 4.49
CA GLN A 51 11.77 16.65 4.81
C GLN A 51 11.12 16.64 6.20
N LEU A 52 10.51 15.53 6.61
CA LEU A 52 9.96 15.39 7.97
C LEU A 52 11.00 15.49 9.09
N ARG A 53 12.26 15.19 8.80
CA ARG A 53 13.37 15.24 9.79
C ARG A 53 14.01 16.62 9.90
N VAL A 54 13.76 17.51 8.95
CA VAL A 54 14.32 18.88 8.98
C VAL A 54 13.54 19.72 10.01
N PRO A 55 14.22 20.50 10.87
CA PRO A 55 13.55 21.36 11.83
C PRO A 55 12.64 22.38 11.13
N GLN A 56 11.40 22.46 11.57
CA GLN A 56 10.32 23.24 10.96
C GLN A 56 10.43 24.72 11.32
N ASN A 57 11.36 25.45 10.74
CA ASN A 57 11.58 26.84 11.12
C ASN A 57 11.23 27.89 10.04
N THR A 58 10.70 27.46 8.88
CA THR A 58 10.37 28.37 7.78
C THR A 58 9.03 28.03 7.12
N SER A 59 8.33 29.07 6.63
CA SER A 59 7.08 28.93 5.87
C SER A 59 7.23 28.08 4.59
N GLU A 60 8.40 28.14 3.96
CA GLU A 60 8.73 27.33 2.77
C GLU A 60 8.69 25.82 3.04
N TYR A 61 8.97 25.39 4.26
CA TYR A 61 8.90 23.99 4.67
C TYR A 61 7.51 23.39 4.51
N SER A 62 6.49 24.11 4.97
CA SER A 62 5.09 23.67 4.87
C SER A 62 4.63 23.51 3.42
N GLU A 63 5.12 24.35 2.53
CA GLU A 63 4.77 24.31 1.11
C GLU A 63 5.42 23.13 0.39
N ARG A 64 6.70 22.88 0.65
CA ARG A 64 7.42 21.72 0.12
C ARG A 64 6.81 20.39 0.58
N LEU A 65 6.41 20.32 1.86
CA LEU A 65 5.75 19.12 2.39
C LEU A 65 4.41 18.87 1.70
N LYS A 66 3.62 19.91 1.45
CA LYS A 66 2.37 19.81 0.70
C LYS A 66 2.57 19.35 -0.74
N GLU A 67 3.60 19.87 -1.41
CA GLU A 67 3.92 19.46 -2.78
C GLU A 67 4.31 17.98 -2.86
N LEU A 68 5.13 17.50 -1.92
CA LEU A 68 5.50 16.10 -1.84
C LEU A 68 4.29 15.20 -1.50
N ASP A 69 3.44 15.63 -0.58
CA ASP A 69 2.21 14.92 -0.26
C ASP A 69 1.27 14.85 -1.46
N ASN A 70 1.16 15.93 -2.25
CA ASN A 70 0.40 15.93 -3.48
C ASN A 70 0.96 14.98 -4.54
N LYS A 71 2.28 14.83 -4.65
CA LYS A 71 2.91 13.85 -5.54
C LYS A 71 2.61 12.41 -5.10
N ILE A 72 2.65 12.16 -3.80
CA ILE A 72 2.34 10.84 -3.24
C ILE A 72 0.85 10.55 -3.28
N SER A 73 -0.02 11.57 -3.26
CA SER A 73 -1.48 11.41 -3.20
C SER A 73 -2.04 10.58 -4.35
N ILE A 74 -1.39 10.59 -5.51
CA ILE A 74 -1.77 9.78 -6.69
C ILE A 74 -1.73 8.27 -6.37
N PHE A 75 -0.86 7.85 -5.44
CA PHE A 75 -0.70 6.46 -5.04
C PHE A 75 -1.49 6.10 -3.79
N LYS A 76 -2.05 7.09 -3.08
CA LYS A 76 -2.92 6.86 -1.92
C LYS A 76 -4.29 6.40 -2.40
N THR A 77 -4.75 5.29 -1.87
CA THR A 77 -6.06 4.73 -2.21
C THR A 77 -6.64 3.99 -1.00
N THR A 78 -7.92 3.72 -1.06
CA THR A 78 -8.64 2.95 -0.05
C THR A 78 -9.22 1.68 -0.66
N ALA A 79 -9.27 0.61 0.11
CA ALA A 79 -9.95 -0.61 -0.26
C ALA A 79 -10.99 -0.98 0.80
N THR A 80 -12.17 -1.34 0.34
CA THR A 80 -13.30 -1.79 1.15
C THR A 80 -14.12 -2.79 0.33
N GLY A 81 -14.92 -3.60 0.99
CA GLY A 81 -15.83 -4.53 0.33
C GLY A 81 -15.12 -5.52 -0.60
N SER A 82 -15.57 -5.57 -1.85
CA SER A 82 -15.08 -6.51 -2.87
C SER A 82 -13.57 -6.41 -3.18
N ASN A 83 -12.93 -5.33 -2.77
CA ASN A 83 -11.48 -5.15 -2.93
C ASN A 83 -10.67 -5.80 -1.80
N LEU A 84 -11.33 -6.32 -0.77
CA LEU A 84 -10.73 -7.07 0.31
C LEU A 84 -11.16 -8.53 0.23
N THR A 85 -10.27 -9.43 0.59
CA THR A 85 -10.59 -10.85 0.71
C THR A 85 -10.48 -11.26 2.17
N TYR A 86 -11.54 -11.80 2.73
CA TYR A 86 -11.51 -12.40 4.07
C TYR A 86 -11.32 -13.91 3.97
N THR A 87 -10.36 -14.42 4.72
CA THR A 87 -10.15 -15.86 4.91
C THR A 87 -10.58 -16.22 6.32
N ALA A 88 -11.57 -17.10 6.44
CA ALA A 88 -12.07 -17.56 7.72
C ALA A 88 -11.01 -18.32 8.53
N PRO A 89 -11.13 -18.33 9.87
CA PRO A 89 -10.25 -19.10 10.73
C PRO A 89 -10.24 -20.57 10.35
N ALA A 90 -9.05 -21.18 10.32
CA ALA A 90 -8.90 -22.61 10.05
C ALA A 90 -7.97 -23.27 11.08
N GLY A 91 -8.50 -24.22 11.84
CA GLY A 91 -7.76 -24.87 12.93
C GLY A 91 -7.31 -23.87 13.99
N THR A 92 -6.00 -23.75 14.19
CA THR A 92 -5.40 -22.80 15.14
C THR A 92 -5.09 -21.43 14.52
N SER A 93 -5.25 -21.28 13.21
CA SER A 93 -4.96 -20.04 12.51
C SER A 93 -6.13 -19.06 12.60
N PRO A 94 -5.91 -17.80 13.01
CA PRO A 94 -6.95 -16.78 13.04
C PRO A 94 -7.42 -16.41 11.64
N GLY A 95 -8.64 -15.89 11.53
CA GLY A 95 -9.12 -15.28 10.30
C GLY A 95 -8.34 -14.01 9.98
N TYR A 96 -8.18 -13.71 8.69
CA TYR A 96 -7.43 -12.54 8.25
C TYR A 96 -8.04 -11.91 7.00
N PHE A 97 -7.80 -10.63 6.86
CA PHE A 97 -8.09 -9.87 5.64
C PHE A 97 -6.83 -9.75 4.80
N LYS A 98 -6.99 -9.88 3.51
CA LYS A 98 -5.95 -9.62 2.52
C LYS A 98 -6.34 -8.44 1.66
N GLY A 99 -5.39 -7.54 1.42
CA GLY A 99 -5.58 -6.38 0.57
C GLY A 99 -5.79 -6.76 -0.90
N PRO A 100 -6.12 -5.78 -1.76
CA PRO A 100 -6.34 -6.01 -3.17
C PRO A 100 -5.10 -6.60 -3.83
N THR A 101 -5.33 -7.61 -4.65
CA THR A 101 -4.30 -8.31 -5.41
C THR A 101 -4.43 -8.00 -6.89
N TYR A 102 -3.31 -8.02 -7.57
CA TYR A 102 -3.24 -7.85 -9.01
C TYR A 102 -2.76 -9.15 -9.66
N THR A 103 -3.48 -9.57 -10.68
CA THR A 103 -3.05 -10.68 -11.53
C THR A 103 -2.61 -10.08 -12.86
N SER A 104 -1.31 -10.03 -13.09
CA SER A 104 -0.78 -9.63 -14.41
C SER A 104 -1.04 -10.75 -15.41
N SER A 105 -1.61 -10.41 -16.56
CA SER A 105 -1.76 -11.35 -17.67
C SER A 105 -0.42 -11.77 -18.30
N SER A 106 0.65 -11.04 -17.98
CA SER A 106 2.00 -11.24 -18.53
C SER A 106 2.90 -12.11 -17.66
N ILE A 107 2.47 -12.45 -16.42
CA ILE A 107 3.27 -13.27 -15.50
C ILE A 107 2.70 -14.69 -15.49
N PRO A 108 3.56 -15.72 -15.63
CA PRO A 108 3.12 -17.11 -15.52
C PRO A 108 2.38 -17.37 -14.21
N THR A 109 1.31 -18.15 -14.27
CA THR A 109 0.38 -18.49 -13.19
C THR A 109 1.03 -19.02 -11.89
N ALA A 110 2.31 -19.35 -11.93
CA ALA A 110 3.08 -19.83 -10.78
C ALA A 110 3.53 -18.73 -9.79
N GLN A 111 3.47 -17.46 -10.18
CA GLN A 111 3.74 -16.30 -9.32
C GLN A 111 2.44 -15.54 -9.05
N SER A 112 1.53 -16.23 -8.42
CA SER A 112 0.19 -15.83 -8.03
C SER A 112 0.07 -14.52 -7.26
N PRO A 113 -1.15 -13.97 -7.17
CA PRO A 113 -1.47 -12.55 -7.24
C PRO A 113 -0.58 -11.72 -6.33
N GLN A 114 0.10 -10.76 -6.92
CA GLN A 114 0.93 -9.81 -6.17
C GLN A 114 0.02 -8.82 -5.44
N THR A 115 0.34 -8.54 -4.20
CA THR A 115 -0.38 -7.53 -3.42
C THR A 115 -0.09 -6.14 -3.99
N LEU A 116 -1.14 -5.38 -4.22
CA LEU A 116 -1.04 -3.98 -4.64
C LEU A 116 -0.58 -3.04 -3.51
N VAL A 117 -0.62 -3.52 -2.28
CA VAL A 117 -0.28 -2.73 -1.10
C VAL A 117 1.24 -2.60 -0.99
N TYR A 118 1.76 -1.39 -1.18
CA TYR A 118 3.15 -1.06 -0.88
C TYR A 118 3.36 -0.76 0.59
N LYS A 119 2.52 0.11 1.14
CA LYS A 119 2.56 0.49 2.55
C LYS A 119 1.14 0.61 3.08
N LEU A 120 0.87 -0.09 4.16
CA LEU A 120 -0.41 0.02 4.86
C LEU A 120 -0.45 1.35 5.63
N GLY A 121 -1.54 2.07 5.46
CA GLY A 121 -1.86 3.26 6.21
C GLY A 121 -2.78 2.94 7.39
N THR A 122 -3.93 3.58 7.43
CA THR A 122 -4.93 3.42 8.49
C THR A 122 -5.90 2.28 8.14
N VAL A 123 -6.23 1.49 9.14
CA VAL A 123 -7.30 0.48 9.07
C VAL A 123 -8.42 0.96 9.97
N TYR A 124 -9.64 0.98 9.48
CA TYR A 124 -10.80 1.35 10.27
C TYR A 124 -11.97 0.42 10.06
N TYR A 125 -12.74 0.25 11.12
CA TYR A 125 -13.92 -0.58 11.17
C TYR A 125 -15.17 0.29 11.21
N ILE A 126 -16.17 -0.06 10.41
CA ILE A 126 -17.45 0.62 10.29
C ILE A 126 -18.49 -0.26 10.96
N PRO A 127 -18.87 0.02 12.22
CA PRO A 127 -19.92 -0.76 12.88
C PRO A 127 -21.29 -0.49 12.24
N THR A 128 -22.23 -1.39 12.43
CA THR A 128 -23.62 -1.23 11.92
C THR A 128 -24.32 -0.02 12.56
N ILE A 129 -23.94 0.32 13.77
CA ILE A 129 -24.48 1.46 14.53
C ILE A 129 -23.31 2.16 15.20
N GLY A 130 -23.14 3.46 14.97
CA GLY A 130 -22.08 4.25 15.58
C GLY A 130 -21.21 4.99 14.57
N TYR A 131 -20.03 5.35 15.01
CA TYR A 131 -19.02 6.04 14.19
C TYR A 131 -17.93 5.08 13.75
N ASP A 132 -17.24 5.43 12.69
CA ASP A 132 -16.07 4.70 12.21
C ASP A 132 -15.01 4.66 13.30
N VAL A 133 -14.49 3.47 13.56
CA VAL A 133 -13.51 3.22 14.61
C VAL A 133 -12.17 2.87 13.99
N GLU A 134 -11.14 3.63 14.34
CA GLU A 134 -9.78 3.32 13.94
C GLU A 134 -9.27 2.07 14.66
N CYS A 135 -8.72 1.14 13.88
CA CYS A 135 -8.10 -0.07 14.42
C CYS A 135 -6.65 0.24 14.81
N GLN A 136 -6.27 -0.06 16.03
CA GLN A 136 -4.92 0.16 16.51
C GLN A 136 -3.98 -0.95 16.03
N ARG A 137 -2.87 -0.57 15.42
CA ARG A 137 -1.81 -1.53 15.09
C ARG A 137 -1.08 -1.98 16.36
N ILE A 138 -0.96 -3.28 16.54
CA ILE A 138 -0.28 -3.88 17.69
C ILE A 138 0.76 -4.89 17.21
N GLN A 139 1.79 -5.14 18.01
CA GLN A 139 2.75 -6.20 17.78
C GLN A 139 2.29 -7.50 18.44
N GLN A 140 2.76 -8.64 17.94
CA GLN A 140 2.36 -9.96 18.43
C GLN A 140 2.60 -10.13 19.95
N ASN A 141 3.72 -9.63 20.46
CA ASN A 141 4.04 -9.74 21.89
C ASN A 141 3.07 -8.92 22.74
N ASP A 142 2.76 -7.70 22.31
CA ASP A 142 1.85 -6.80 23.03
C ASP A 142 0.41 -7.34 22.98
N PHE A 143 0.01 -7.93 21.87
CA PHE A 143 -1.28 -8.60 21.72
C PHE A 143 -1.44 -9.75 22.72
N LEU A 144 -0.41 -10.59 22.87
CA LEU A 144 -0.45 -11.70 23.83
C LEU A 144 -0.58 -11.20 25.27
N GLN A 145 -0.02 -10.05 25.59
CA GLN A 145 -0.18 -9.43 26.92
C GLN A 145 -1.56 -8.78 27.08
N ALA A 146 -2.00 -8.02 26.09
CA ALA A 146 -3.30 -7.37 26.11
C ALA A 146 -4.46 -8.38 26.24
N ASN A 147 -4.34 -9.53 25.63
CA ASN A 147 -5.38 -10.56 25.66
C ASN A 147 -5.49 -11.32 27.00
N LYS A 148 -4.50 -11.18 27.91
CA LYS A 148 -4.53 -11.77 29.25
C LYS A 148 -5.52 -11.08 30.20
N SER A 149 -5.78 -9.80 29.99
CA SER A 149 -6.67 -9.02 30.85
C SER A 149 -7.99 -8.71 30.17
N PRO A 150 -9.14 -8.91 30.83
CA PRO A 150 -10.43 -8.53 30.27
C PRO A 150 -10.58 -7.04 29.95
N LEU A 151 -9.83 -6.18 30.64
CA LEU A 151 -9.87 -4.72 30.44
C LEU A 151 -9.09 -4.25 29.23
N THR A 152 -8.04 -4.98 28.82
CA THR A 152 -7.16 -4.61 27.70
C THR A 152 -7.41 -5.43 26.45
N ARG A 153 -8.28 -6.44 26.54
CA ARG A 153 -8.67 -7.27 25.40
C ARG A 153 -9.34 -6.43 24.32
N PRO A 154 -9.01 -6.66 23.05
CA PRO A 154 -9.67 -6.00 21.93
C PRO A 154 -11.18 -6.21 21.94
N THR A 155 -11.92 -5.14 21.70
CA THR A 155 -13.39 -5.12 21.58
C THR A 155 -13.77 -4.46 20.25
N GLU A 156 -15.04 -4.56 19.86
CA GLU A 156 -15.52 -3.90 18.63
C GLU A 156 -15.44 -2.37 18.70
N SER A 157 -15.44 -1.81 19.91
CA SER A 157 -15.25 -0.37 20.13
C SER A 157 -13.77 0.04 20.14
N PHE A 158 -12.87 -0.89 20.37
CA PHE A 158 -11.42 -0.69 20.38
C PHE A 158 -10.72 -1.87 19.65
N PRO A 159 -10.93 -1.97 18.35
CA PRO A 159 -10.34 -3.07 17.58
C PRO A 159 -8.84 -2.88 17.42
N GLN A 160 -8.13 -4.00 17.40
CA GLN A 160 -6.69 -4.04 17.20
C GLN A 160 -6.36 -4.95 16.01
N TYR A 161 -5.27 -4.68 15.33
CA TYR A 161 -4.84 -5.52 14.22
C TYR A 161 -3.35 -5.80 14.25
N LEU A 162 -3.01 -6.99 13.77
CA LEU A 162 -1.65 -7.42 13.46
C LEU A 162 -1.44 -7.32 11.95
N TRP A 163 -0.27 -6.87 11.55
CA TRP A 163 0.14 -6.84 10.15
C TRP A 163 1.32 -7.77 9.94
N GLU A 164 1.08 -8.93 9.35
CA GLU A 164 2.07 -9.96 9.12
C GLU A 164 1.86 -10.60 7.75
N ASP A 165 2.92 -10.82 6.99
CA ASP A 165 2.87 -11.50 5.68
C ASP A 165 1.79 -10.92 4.73
N GLU A 166 1.71 -9.59 4.64
CA GLU A 166 0.69 -8.88 3.86
C GLU A 166 -0.77 -9.21 4.25
N LYS A 167 -0.97 -9.76 5.44
CA LYS A 167 -2.25 -10.10 6.04
C LYS A 167 -2.57 -9.18 7.19
N ILE A 168 -3.82 -8.79 7.29
CA ILE A 168 -4.37 -8.01 8.39
C ILE A 168 -5.19 -8.97 9.25
N ILE A 169 -4.67 -9.31 10.43
CA ILE A 169 -5.37 -10.12 11.40
C ILE A 169 -6.07 -9.17 12.38
N LEU A 170 -7.39 -9.10 12.31
CA LEU A 170 -8.19 -8.15 13.05
C LEU A 170 -8.79 -8.81 14.29
N TYR A 171 -8.73 -8.11 15.42
CA TYR A 171 -9.31 -8.53 16.68
C TYR A 171 -10.29 -7.48 17.22
N PRO A 172 -11.47 -7.91 17.73
CA PRO A 172 -11.93 -9.29 17.90
C PRO A 172 -12.25 -9.98 16.58
N GLN A 173 -12.16 -11.30 16.55
CA GLN A 173 -12.45 -12.12 15.36
C GLN A 173 -13.94 -12.11 14.97
N SER A 174 -14.81 -11.45 15.74
CA SER A 174 -16.20 -11.19 15.36
C SER A 174 -16.30 -10.23 14.15
N ILE A 175 -15.25 -9.43 13.93
CA ILE A 175 -15.15 -8.54 12.77
C ILE A 175 -14.63 -9.35 11.58
N ASN A 176 -15.55 -9.90 10.80
CA ASN A 176 -15.26 -10.78 9.67
C ASN A 176 -15.92 -10.33 8.36
N ASP A 177 -16.62 -9.19 8.39
CA ASP A 177 -17.34 -8.65 7.26
C ASP A 177 -16.44 -7.69 6.47
N VAL A 178 -16.19 -8.02 5.20
CA VAL A 178 -15.34 -7.21 4.31
C VAL A 178 -15.94 -5.83 4.02
N ASP A 179 -17.26 -5.70 4.06
CA ASP A 179 -17.94 -4.43 3.78
C ASP A 179 -17.81 -3.43 4.95
N LYS A 180 -17.47 -3.93 6.13
CA LYS A 180 -17.30 -3.13 7.35
C LYS A 180 -15.86 -2.77 7.65
N VAL A 181 -14.92 -3.29 6.89
CA VAL A 181 -13.49 -3.00 7.07
C VAL A 181 -13.00 -2.18 5.89
N THR A 182 -12.33 -1.08 6.19
CA THR A 182 -11.71 -0.23 5.19
C THR A 182 -10.24 -0.06 5.52
N ILE A 183 -9.41 -0.21 4.52
CA ILE A 183 -7.98 0.03 4.63
C ILE A 183 -7.57 1.19 3.72
N SER A 184 -6.76 2.09 4.25
CA SER A 184 -6.04 3.09 3.49
C SER A 184 -4.63 2.56 3.21
N TYR A 185 -4.17 2.65 2.00
CA TYR A 185 -2.85 2.14 1.64
C TYR A 185 -2.23 2.92 0.48
N ILE A 186 -0.94 2.76 0.33
CA ILE A 186 -0.19 3.26 -0.81
C ILE A 186 -0.05 2.13 -1.80
N LYS A 187 -0.52 2.37 -3.02
CA LYS A 187 -0.51 1.40 -4.10
C LYS A 187 0.88 1.32 -4.72
N LYS A 188 1.35 0.10 -5.02
CA LYS A 188 2.52 -0.09 -5.87
C LYS A 188 2.22 0.44 -7.28
N PRO A 189 3.16 1.12 -7.95
CA PRO A 189 3.01 1.41 -9.36
C PRO A 189 2.87 0.10 -10.13
N GLN A 190 1.96 0.07 -11.08
CA GLN A 190 1.71 -1.09 -11.94
C GLN A 190 2.40 -0.88 -13.28
N ASP A 191 2.87 -1.97 -13.85
CA ASP A 191 3.44 -2.04 -15.20
C ASP A 191 2.39 -1.77 -16.28
#